data_0f0bbf2996518b673e23754de9ba583b
#
_entry.id   0f0bbf2996518b673e23754de9ba583b
#
_cell.length_a   1.000
_cell.length_b   1.000
_cell.length_c   1.000
_cell.angle_alpha   90.00
_cell.angle_beta   90.00
_cell.angle_gamma   90.00
#
_symmetry.space_group_name_H-M   'P 1'
#
loop_
_entity.id
_entity.type
_entity.pdbx_description
1 polymer ?
#
loop_
_entity_poly.entity_id
_entity_poly.type
_entity_poly.pdbx_seq_one_letter_code
_entity_poly.pdbx_strand_id
1 'polypeptide(L)'
;MTWWKKSKFKNLYASHEKMKNSELKVLIIGSEPHSRRLVVAAMEQVEGLRVVSTATSGSVALARLHRSDVDMVVLDMESADNEALDTLSRIHGEFPGTGIVVIGDPDSSGPDRTVKALEAGAIDFIARPTENPKSLQDFTRQCRVLAGMLRNRMSFQRSRSIPVEPRKGSMNKSAVGSKREETRRRLVQPEKSSPRVIKKRTLLAPPRIDAVAIGISTGGPNALLDFIPLLKRGLGIPIFLVQHMPKHFTAPLAESLNKRSVLSVKEAEHDEIIAPDTVYVAPGGLHMVIHRDFSPGGELRIVLNDNPPVNSCRPSADVLFSSVARAYGRHVLAVVMTGMGGDGMRGAGDVREGGGYCISQSEDTCVVYGMPKAVNDAGISNETVPLDQMALRVMGIVRGERREGP
;
A
#
# COMPACT_ATOMS: atom_id res chain seq x y z
N MET A 1 -16.03 -38.36 -15.29
CA MET A 1 -15.01 -37.29 -15.10
C MET A 1 -13.65 -37.92 -15.26
N THR A 2 -13.02 -37.71 -16.40
CA THR A 2 -11.88 -38.47 -16.90
C THR A 2 -10.59 -38.12 -16.14
N TRP A 3 -9.76 -39.12 -15.88
CA TRP A 3 -8.46 -39.14 -15.22
C TRP A 3 -7.53 -37.99 -15.68
N TRP A 4 -7.67 -37.50 -16.91
CA TRP A 4 -6.91 -36.41 -17.53
C TRP A 4 -7.18 -35.02 -16.91
N LYS A 5 -8.39 -34.76 -16.38
CA LYS A 5 -8.68 -33.48 -15.68
C LYS A 5 -8.05 -33.42 -14.28
N LYS A 6 -7.96 -34.57 -13.58
CA LYS A 6 -7.30 -34.62 -12.25
C LYS A 6 -5.78 -34.42 -12.33
N SER A 7 -5.15 -34.86 -13.42
CA SER A 7 -3.71 -34.71 -13.63
C SER A 7 -3.32 -33.23 -13.95
N LYS A 8 -4.11 -32.54 -14.77
CA LYS A 8 -3.87 -31.11 -15.09
C LYS A 8 -4.09 -30.20 -13.88
N PHE A 9 -5.09 -30.45 -13.05
CA PHE A 9 -5.31 -29.72 -11.81
C PHE A 9 -4.20 -30.00 -10.78
N LYS A 10 -3.75 -31.24 -10.62
CA LYS A 10 -2.63 -31.59 -9.75
C LYS A 10 -1.32 -30.91 -10.20
N ASN A 11 -1.06 -30.85 -11.50
CA ASN A 11 0.13 -30.16 -12.02
C ASN A 11 0.06 -28.63 -11.88
N LEU A 12 -1.13 -28.01 -12.00
CA LEU A 12 -1.31 -26.57 -11.72
C LEU A 12 -1.15 -26.27 -10.21
N TYR A 13 -1.71 -27.10 -9.34
CA TYR A 13 -1.54 -26.95 -7.89
C TYR A 13 -0.07 -27.20 -7.45
N ALA A 14 0.56 -28.22 -7.98
CA ALA A 14 1.98 -28.51 -7.69
C ALA A 14 2.93 -27.44 -8.24
N SER A 15 2.61 -26.82 -9.38
CA SER A 15 3.37 -25.68 -9.87
C SER A 15 3.11 -24.40 -9.05
N HIS A 16 1.89 -24.20 -8.54
CA HIS A 16 1.56 -23.08 -7.62
C HIS A 16 2.24 -23.23 -6.25
N GLU A 17 2.27 -24.44 -5.68
CA GLU A 17 3.01 -24.72 -4.44
C GLU A 17 4.52 -24.63 -4.62
N LYS A 18 5.07 -25.11 -5.74
CA LYS A 18 6.48 -24.99 -6.06
C LYS A 18 6.92 -23.54 -6.30
N MET A 19 6.01 -22.68 -6.77
CA MET A 19 6.24 -21.23 -6.95
C MET A 19 6.10 -20.44 -5.65
N LYS A 20 5.27 -20.88 -4.70
CA LYS A 20 5.21 -20.29 -3.35
C LYS A 20 6.49 -20.51 -2.56
N ASN A 21 7.29 -21.53 -2.89
CA ASN A 21 8.55 -21.88 -2.23
C ASN A 21 9.81 -21.46 -3.00
N SER A 22 9.71 -20.67 -4.09
CA SER A 22 10.90 -20.16 -4.77
C SER A 22 11.49 -19.00 -3.96
N GLU A 23 12.73 -19.17 -3.50
CA GLU A 23 13.50 -18.09 -2.87
C GLU A 23 13.71 -16.94 -3.87
N LEU A 24 13.46 -15.70 -3.43
CA LEU A 24 13.83 -14.50 -4.18
C LEU A 24 15.32 -14.24 -4.01
N LYS A 25 16.01 -14.05 -5.14
CA LYS A 25 17.43 -13.76 -5.19
C LYS A 25 17.68 -12.28 -4.97
N VAL A 26 18.45 -11.93 -3.95
CA VAL A 26 18.71 -10.56 -3.52
C VAL A 26 20.16 -10.16 -3.79
N LEU A 27 20.35 -8.98 -4.38
CA LEU A 27 21.62 -8.28 -4.47
C LEU A 27 21.59 -7.07 -3.52
N ILE A 28 22.59 -6.94 -2.66
CA ILE A 28 22.74 -5.81 -1.73
C ILE A 28 23.86 -4.91 -2.24
N ILE A 29 23.57 -3.62 -2.37
CA ILE A 29 24.51 -2.59 -2.82
C ILE A 29 24.73 -1.59 -1.68
N GLY A 30 25.98 -1.43 -1.24
CA GLY A 30 26.34 -0.47 -0.20
C GLY A 30 27.86 -0.39 -0.04
N SER A 31 28.38 0.81 0.08
CA SER A 31 29.84 1.06 0.20
C SER A 31 30.38 0.69 1.58
N GLU A 32 29.59 0.94 2.64
CA GLU A 32 30.03 0.73 4.03
C GLU A 32 29.94 -0.76 4.43
N PRO A 33 31.09 -1.39 4.82
CA PRO A 33 31.14 -2.84 5.05
C PRO A 33 30.32 -3.32 6.26
N HIS A 34 30.21 -2.52 7.33
CA HIS A 34 29.49 -2.90 8.53
C HIS A 34 27.97 -2.87 8.28
N SER A 35 27.46 -1.77 7.71
CA SER A 35 26.06 -1.65 7.31
C SER A 35 25.64 -2.78 6.36
N ARG A 36 26.45 -3.06 5.35
CA ARG A 36 26.19 -4.13 4.39
C ARG A 36 26.09 -5.51 5.06
N ARG A 37 26.95 -5.82 6.05
CA ARG A 37 26.87 -7.07 6.83
C ARG A 37 25.61 -7.15 7.67
N LEU A 38 25.20 -6.06 8.31
CA LEU A 38 23.94 -6.01 9.08
C LEU A 38 22.73 -6.26 8.19
N VAL A 39 22.69 -5.64 7.01
CA VAL A 39 21.61 -5.84 6.03
C VAL A 39 21.57 -7.28 5.55
N VAL A 40 22.71 -7.88 5.22
CA VAL A 40 22.81 -9.31 4.84
C VAL A 40 22.25 -10.19 5.95
N ALA A 41 22.76 -10.04 7.18
CA ALA A 41 22.34 -10.85 8.32
C ALA A 41 20.84 -10.72 8.63
N ALA A 42 20.27 -9.52 8.47
CA ALA A 42 18.85 -9.30 8.68
C ALA A 42 17.99 -9.92 7.56
N MET A 43 18.44 -9.87 6.31
CA MET A 43 17.71 -10.45 5.18
C MET A 43 17.77 -11.98 5.16
N GLU A 44 18.84 -12.59 5.60
CA GLU A 44 18.95 -14.06 5.73
C GLU A 44 18.01 -14.65 6.79
N GLN A 45 17.48 -13.82 7.71
CA GLN A 45 16.42 -14.22 8.64
C GLN A 45 15.00 -14.20 8.02
N VAL A 46 14.86 -13.71 6.80
CA VAL A 46 13.57 -13.64 6.12
C VAL A 46 13.38 -14.89 5.28
N GLU A 47 12.42 -15.73 5.67
CA GLU A 47 12.07 -16.94 4.92
C GLU A 47 11.74 -16.61 3.45
N GLY A 48 12.39 -17.33 2.54
CA GLY A 48 12.21 -17.21 1.11
C GLY A 48 12.92 -16.01 0.47
N LEU A 49 13.86 -15.36 1.17
CA LEU A 49 14.87 -14.49 0.58
C LEU A 49 16.24 -15.22 0.63
N ARG A 50 17.01 -15.04 -0.42
CA ARG A 50 18.40 -15.51 -0.47
C ARG A 50 19.30 -14.41 -1.00
N VAL A 51 20.23 -13.94 -0.19
CA VAL A 51 21.27 -13.02 -0.63
C VAL A 51 22.24 -13.78 -1.53
N VAL A 52 22.19 -13.52 -2.84
CA VAL A 52 23.06 -14.20 -3.83
C VAL A 52 24.34 -13.45 -4.08
N SER A 53 24.37 -12.15 -3.79
CA SER A 53 25.54 -11.31 -4.02
C SER A 53 25.47 -10.00 -3.23
N THR A 54 26.64 -9.36 -3.05
CA THR A 54 26.73 -7.99 -2.52
C THR A 54 27.64 -7.18 -3.43
N ALA A 55 27.44 -5.88 -3.56
CA ALA A 55 28.26 -4.97 -4.34
C ALA A 55 28.66 -3.75 -3.51
N THR A 56 29.87 -3.22 -3.77
CA THR A 56 30.38 -2.03 -3.08
C THR A 56 30.11 -0.74 -3.85
N SER A 57 29.72 -0.85 -5.13
CA SER A 57 29.41 0.28 -6.00
C SER A 57 28.36 -0.12 -7.06
N GLY A 58 27.80 0.88 -7.74
CA GLY A 58 26.83 0.69 -8.82
C GLY A 58 27.42 -0.07 -10.00
N SER A 59 28.65 0.22 -10.38
CA SER A 59 29.33 -0.46 -11.49
C SER A 59 29.53 -1.97 -11.23
N VAL A 60 29.93 -2.34 -10.01
CA VAL A 60 30.03 -3.73 -9.58
C VAL A 60 28.67 -4.41 -9.57
N ALA A 61 27.64 -3.69 -9.12
CA ALA A 61 26.27 -4.21 -9.09
C ALA A 61 25.74 -4.53 -10.50
N LEU A 62 25.87 -3.60 -11.44
CA LEU A 62 25.44 -3.80 -12.83
C LEU A 62 26.17 -4.98 -13.49
N ALA A 63 27.50 -5.09 -13.28
CA ALA A 63 28.27 -6.23 -13.79
C ALA A 63 27.78 -7.59 -13.22
N ARG A 64 27.22 -7.61 -12.00
CA ARG A 64 26.64 -8.83 -11.39
C ARG A 64 25.24 -9.12 -11.90
N LEU A 65 24.41 -8.10 -12.09
CA LEU A 65 23.07 -8.22 -12.68
C LEU A 65 23.12 -8.79 -14.10
N HIS A 66 24.10 -8.43 -14.90
CA HIS A 66 24.29 -9.03 -16.23
C HIS A 66 24.70 -10.51 -16.22
N ARG A 67 25.22 -11.02 -15.11
CA ARG A 67 25.74 -12.39 -14.99
C ARG A 67 24.82 -13.34 -14.24
N SER A 68 23.84 -12.82 -13.51
CA SER A 68 22.95 -13.62 -12.66
C SER A 68 21.57 -13.01 -12.55
N ASP A 69 20.56 -13.86 -12.54
CA ASP A 69 19.18 -13.42 -12.28
C ASP A 69 19.07 -12.92 -10.83
N VAL A 70 18.57 -11.72 -10.67
CA VAL A 70 18.29 -11.07 -9.39
C VAL A 70 16.85 -10.58 -9.39
N ASP A 71 16.09 -10.99 -8.39
CA ASP A 71 14.68 -10.62 -8.25
C ASP A 71 14.50 -9.29 -7.51
N MET A 72 15.44 -8.99 -6.59
CA MET A 72 15.38 -7.81 -5.73
C MET A 72 16.77 -7.22 -5.52
N VAL A 73 16.86 -5.91 -5.63
CA VAL A 73 18.04 -5.12 -5.25
C VAL A 73 17.71 -4.32 -3.99
N VAL A 74 18.59 -4.36 -3.01
CA VAL A 74 18.59 -3.45 -1.85
C VAL A 74 19.74 -2.47 -2.03
N LEU A 75 19.42 -1.20 -2.24
CA LEU A 75 20.37 -0.14 -2.52
C LEU A 75 20.48 0.82 -1.35
N ASP A 76 21.70 0.95 -0.80
CA ASP A 76 22.00 1.92 0.23
C ASP A 76 22.20 3.33 -0.38
N MET A 77 21.40 4.30 0.07
CA MET A 77 21.41 5.67 -0.44
C MET A 77 22.54 6.54 0.14
N GLU A 78 23.23 6.06 1.17
CA GLU A 78 24.36 6.78 1.79
C GLU A 78 25.73 6.43 1.19
N SER A 79 25.75 5.68 0.10
CA SER A 79 26.97 5.58 -0.71
C SER A 79 27.47 6.98 -1.08
N ALA A 80 28.76 7.23 -0.84
CA ALA A 80 29.39 8.54 -0.73
C ALA A 80 29.19 9.54 -1.90
N ASP A 81 28.61 9.10 -3.01
CA ASP A 81 28.45 9.89 -4.22
C ASP A 81 27.02 9.84 -4.76
N ASN A 82 26.66 10.81 -5.59
CA ASN A 82 25.39 10.85 -6.35
C ASN A 82 25.14 9.61 -7.24
N GLU A 83 26.06 8.65 -7.23
CA GLU A 83 25.99 7.38 -7.97
C GLU A 83 24.79 6.49 -7.61
N ALA A 84 24.24 6.60 -6.40
CA ALA A 84 23.11 5.74 -6.00
C ALA A 84 21.87 5.97 -6.88
N LEU A 85 21.52 7.22 -7.19
CA LEU A 85 20.39 7.57 -8.06
C LEU A 85 20.65 7.17 -9.52
N ASP A 86 21.88 7.36 -10.03
CA ASP A 86 22.27 6.90 -11.36
C ASP A 86 22.22 5.38 -11.45
N THR A 87 22.79 4.69 -10.47
CA THR A 87 22.74 3.23 -10.34
C THR A 87 21.29 2.73 -10.34
N LEU A 88 20.41 3.36 -9.57
CA LEU A 88 19.00 3.01 -9.52
C LEU A 88 18.33 3.17 -10.88
N SER A 89 18.52 4.33 -11.53
CA SER A 89 17.93 4.65 -12.82
C SER A 89 18.39 3.65 -13.90
N ARG A 90 19.66 3.27 -13.89
CA ARG A 90 20.22 2.26 -14.78
C ARG A 90 19.66 0.88 -14.52
N ILE A 91 19.59 0.45 -13.24
CA ILE A 91 18.99 -0.85 -12.91
C ILE A 91 17.53 -0.89 -13.32
N HIS A 92 16.77 0.18 -13.08
CA HIS A 92 15.35 0.25 -13.46
C HIS A 92 15.15 0.17 -14.96
N GLY A 93 16.02 0.83 -15.76
CA GLY A 93 15.96 0.82 -17.21
C GLY A 93 16.45 -0.48 -17.85
N GLU A 94 17.56 -1.03 -17.37
CA GLU A 94 18.21 -2.22 -17.95
C GLU A 94 17.56 -3.53 -17.44
N PHE A 95 17.00 -3.54 -16.22
CA PHE A 95 16.43 -4.73 -15.56
C PHE A 95 15.00 -4.48 -15.05
N PRO A 96 14.00 -4.24 -15.89
CA PRO A 96 12.66 -3.82 -15.48
C PRO A 96 11.89 -4.89 -14.67
N GLY A 97 12.39 -6.13 -14.66
CA GLY A 97 11.85 -7.23 -13.84
C GLY A 97 12.35 -7.25 -12.41
N THR A 98 13.43 -6.51 -12.10
CA THR A 98 14.07 -6.49 -10.79
C THR A 98 13.42 -5.42 -9.90
N GLY A 99 12.97 -5.82 -8.71
CA GLY A 99 12.44 -4.88 -7.72
C GLY A 99 13.57 -4.14 -7.01
N ILE A 100 13.51 -2.81 -6.91
CA ILE A 100 14.53 -2.01 -6.22
C ILE A 100 13.93 -1.45 -4.94
N VAL A 101 14.56 -1.76 -3.81
CA VAL A 101 14.23 -1.19 -2.50
C VAL A 101 15.43 -0.36 -2.05
N VAL A 102 15.18 0.86 -1.60
CA VAL A 102 16.24 1.71 -1.10
C VAL A 102 16.27 1.70 0.42
N ILE A 103 17.47 1.78 0.99
CA ILE A 103 17.67 1.90 2.43
C ILE A 103 18.50 3.16 2.73
N GLY A 104 18.28 3.75 3.90
CA GLY A 104 19.02 4.91 4.35
C GLY A 104 18.76 5.21 5.82
N ASP A 105 19.55 6.12 6.39
CA ASP A 105 19.38 6.58 7.76
C ASP A 105 18.25 7.63 7.81
N PRO A 106 17.22 7.42 8.65
CA PRO A 106 16.16 8.40 8.80
C PRO A 106 16.58 9.76 9.37
N ASP A 107 17.72 9.83 10.05
CA ASP A 107 18.20 11.04 10.72
C ASP A 107 19.29 11.79 9.91
N SER A 108 19.73 11.24 8.79
CA SER A 108 20.74 11.86 7.92
C SER A 108 20.12 12.77 6.84
N SER A 109 20.96 13.46 6.07
CA SER A 109 20.58 14.28 4.90
C SER A 109 19.98 13.50 3.72
N GLY A 110 19.54 12.25 3.96
CA GLY A 110 19.00 11.31 2.98
C GLY A 110 17.53 11.45 2.54
N PRO A 111 16.63 12.18 3.25
CA PRO A 111 15.21 12.22 2.91
C PRO A 111 14.92 12.68 1.48
N ASP A 112 15.55 13.75 1.02
CA ASP A 112 15.39 14.25 -0.36
C ASP A 112 15.89 13.26 -1.41
N ARG A 113 17.01 12.58 -1.13
CA ARG A 113 17.55 11.53 -2.02
C ARG A 113 16.64 10.34 -2.08
N THR A 114 16.03 9.97 -0.96
CA THR A 114 15.09 8.85 -0.87
C THR A 114 13.83 9.12 -1.70
N VAL A 115 13.25 10.33 -1.60
CA VAL A 115 12.09 10.69 -2.43
C VAL A 115 12.46 10.68 -3.91
N LYS A 116 13.62 11.22 -4.30
CA LYS A 116 14.13 11.12 -5.68
C LYS A 116 14.34 9.67 -6.13
N ALA A 117 14.76 8.78 -5.24
CA ALA A 117 14.90 7.36 -5.56
C ALA A 117 13.53 6.69 -5.82
N LEU A 118 12.50 7.03 -5.03
CA LEU A 118 11.14 6.58 -5.29
C LEU A 118 10.63 7.08 -6.64
N GLU A 119 10.86 8.37 -6.96
CA GLU A 119 10.55 8.96 -8.27
C GLU A 119 11.29 8.28 -9.44
N ALA A 120 12.50 7.80 -9.20
CA ALA A 120 13.33 7.10 -10.20
C ALA A 120 12.99 5.61 -10.34
N GLY A 121 11.99 5.09 -9.59
CA GLY A 121 11.47 3.72 -9.77
C GLY A 121 11.81 2.76 -8.63
N ALA A 122 12.34 3.21 -7.48
CA ALA A 122 12.38 2.36 -6.29
C ALA A 122 10.96 2.01 -5.85
N ILE A 123 10.76 0.76 -5.43
CA ILE A 123 9.43 0.27 -4.98
C ILE A 123 9.05 0.87 -3.64
N ASP A 124 10.02 0.92 -2.71
CA ASP A 124 9.81 1.44 -1.37
C ASP A 124 11.14 1.83 -0.72
N PHE A 125 11.04 2.52 0.41
CA PHE A 125 12.14 2.87 1.29
C PHE A 125 12.01 2.14 2.63
N ILE A 126 13.12 1.62 3.15
CA ILE A 126 13.21 1.04 4.48
C ILE A 126 14.32 1.75 5.25
N ALA A 127 14.05 2.11 6.51
CA ALA A 127 15.11 2.61 7.39
C ALA A 127 16.23 1.57 7.52
N ARG A 128 17.48 2.00 7.40
CA ARG A 128 18.64 1.13 7.57
C ARG A 128 18.60 0.45 8.93
N PRO A 129 18.84 -0.88 9.01
CA PRO A 129 18.89 -1.56 10.29
C PRO A 129 20.12 -1.12 11.09
N THR A 130 19.94 -0.96 12.38
CA THR A 130 21.02 -0.76 13.36
C THR A 130 21.18 -2.01 14.22
N GLU A 131 22.18 -2.05 15.09
CA GLU A 131 22.37 -3.17 16.04
C GLU A 131 21.23 -3.28 17.08
N ASN A 132 20.35 -2.29 17.14
CA ASN A 132 19.19 -2.33 18.04
C ASN A 132 18.23 -3.45 17.61
N PRO A 133 17.87 -4.39 18.50
CA PRO A 133 16.99 -5.51 18.18
C PRO A 133 15.64 -5.11 17.57
N LYS A 134 15.07 -3.98 18.02
CA LYS A 134 13.82 -3.47 17.47
C LYS A 134 13.99 -2.99 16.03
N SER A 135 15.07 -2.27 15.72
CA SER A 135 15.41 -1.84 14.36
C SER A 135 15.55 -3.02 13.41
N LEU A 136 16.27 -4.07 13.83
CA LEU A 136 16.43 -5.31 13.08
C LEU A 136 15.10 -6.03 12.83
N GLN A 137 14.25 -6.12 13.86
CA GLN A 137 12.91 -6.71 13.72
C GLN A 137 12.02 -5.95 12.76
N ASP A 138 12.01 -4.63 12.85
CA ASP A 138 11.21 -3.76 11.97
C ASP A 138 11.69 -3.88 10.52
N PHE A 139 13.00 -3.86 10.29
CA PHE A 139 13.60 -4.07 8.97
C PHE A 139 13.23 -5.44 8.38
N THR A 140 13.44 -6.52 9.15
CA THR A 140 13.13 -7.90 8.75
C THR A 140 11.63 -8.06 8.41
N ARG A 141 10.75 -7.43 9.20
CA ARG A 141 9.31 -7.43 8.95
C ARG A 141 8.96 -6.75 7.62
N GLN A 142 9.54 -5.59 7.33
CA GLN A 142 9.32 -4.86 6.08
C GLN A 142 9.86 -5.64 4.88
N CYS A 143 11.06 -6.21 4.97
CA CYS A 143 11.62 -7.08 3.93
C CYS A 143 10.74 -8.28 3.62
N ARG A 144 10.15 -8.93 4.64
CA ARG A 144 9.22 -10.05 4.46
C ARG A 144 7.98 -9.66 3.66
N VAL A 145 7.44 -8.49 3.92
CA VAL A 145 6.26 -7.96 3.20
C VAL A 145 6.60 -7.69 1.74
N LEU A 146 7.71 -7.00 1.48
CA LEU A 146 8.17 -6.72 0.11
C LEU A 146 8.50 -7.99 -0.67
N ALA A 147 9.09 -9.00 -0.01
CA ALA A 147 9.31 -10.30 -0.61
C ALA A 147 8.01 -10.99 -1.03
N GLY A 148 7.00 -10.95 -0.18
CA GLY A 148 5.66 -11.48 -0.50
C GLY A 148 5.05 -10.81 -1.72
N MET A 149 5.15 -9.48 -1.80
CA MET A 149 4.69 -8.67 -2.92
C MET A 149 5.41 -9.03 -4.23
N LEU A 150 6.74 -9.07 -4.22
CA LEU A 150 7.53 -9.38 -5.42
C LEU A 150 7.20 -10.78 -5.95
N ARG A 151 7.02 -11.77 -5.07
CA ARG A 151 6.57 -13.12 -5.48
C ARG A 151 5.23 -13.09 -6.18
N ASN A 152 4.25 -12.36 -5.65
CA ASN A 152 2.93 -12.23 -6.25
C ASN A 152 3.02 -11.57 -7.64
N ARG A 153 3.76 -10.45 -7.75
CA ARG A 153 3.96 -9.74 -9.03
C ARG A 153 4.59 -10.66 -10.09
N MET A 154 5.63 -11.40 -9.73
CA MET A 154 6.31 -12.33 -10.64
C MET A 154 5.40 -13.49 -11.07
N SER A 155 4.56 -14.00 -10.18
CA SER A 155 3.59 -15.05 -10.51
C SER A 155 2.55 -14.57 -11.53
N PHE A 156 2.04 -13.35 -11.40
CA PHE A 156 1.10 -12.73 -12.33
C PHE A 156 1.71 -12.47 -13.71
N GLN A 157 2.96 -11.99 -13.77
CA GLN A 157 3.64 -11.75 -15.05
C GLN A 157 3.88 -13.04 -15.83
N ARG A 158 4.30 -14.11 -15.15
CA ARG A 158 4.49 -15.44 -15.76
C ARG A 158 3.18 -16.09 -16.21
N SER A 159 2.06 -15.82 -15.54
CA SER A 159 0.74 -16.32 -15.93
C SER A 159 0.19 -15.65 -17.20
N ARG A 160 0.60 -14.41 -17.50
CA ARG A 160 0.22 -13.68 -18.73
C ARG A 160 1.06 -14.05 -19.95
N SER A 161 2.24 -14.63 -19.76
CA SER A 161 3.14 -15.03 -20.86
C SER A 161 2.87 -16.45 -21.41
N ILE A 162 1.86 -17.16 -20.91
CA ILE A 162 1.43 -18.45 -21.49
C ILE A 162 0.49 -18.13 -22.66
N PRO A 163 0.84 -18.49 -23.92
CA PRO A 163 -0.04 -18.27 -25.06
C PRO A 163 -1.33 -19.05 -24.88
N VAL A 164 -2.46 -18.37 -24.91
CA VAL A 164 -3.78 -19.00 -24.96
C VAL A 164 -3.97 -19.51 -26.40
N GLU A 165 -3.81 -20.81 -26.65
CA GLU A 165 -4.22 -21.41 -27.91
C GLU A 165 -5.72 -21.16 -28.15
N PRO A 166 -6.14 -20.72 -29.35
CA PRO A 166 -7.54 -20.49 -29.65
C PRO A 166 -8.31 -21.81 -29.61
N ARG A 167 -9.26 -21.91 -28.72
CA ARG A 167 -10.21 -23.02 -28.66
C ARG A 167 -11.02 -23.07 -29.96
N LYS A 168 -10.72 -24.06 -30.81
CA LYS A 168 -11.61 -24.45 -31.90
C LYS A 168 -12.93 -24.90 -31.29
N GLY A 169 -14.01 -24.26 -31.72
CA GLY A 169 -15.36 -24.55 -31.26
C GLY A 169 -15.79 -25.98 -31.65
N SER A 170 -16.40 -26.65 -30.72
CA SER A 170 -17.25 -27.81 -31.00
C SER A 170 -18.61 -27.54 -30.37
N MET A 171 -19.56 -27.18 -31.21
CA MET A 171 -21.01 -27.26 -30.88
C MET A 171 -21.36 -28.71 -30.71
N ASN A 172 -21.97 -29.05 -29.57
CA ASN A 172 -22.92 -30.15 -29.55
C ASN A 172 -24.07 -29.87 -28.57
N LYS A 173 -25.26 -29.97 -29.12
CA LYS A 173 -26.59 -29.82 -28.49
C LYS A 173 -27.04 -31.13 -27.86
N SER A 174 -28.02 -30.97 -26.99
CA SER A 174 -29.06 -31.91 -26.48
C SER A 174 -28.77 -32.51 -25.11
N ALA A 175 -29.54 -32.26 -24.12
CA ALA A 175 -30.95 -32.41 -23.83
C ALA A 175 -31.21 -33.48 -22.75
N VAL A 176 -32.13 -33.17 -21.81
CA VAL A 176 -33.00 -34.08 -21.01
C VAL A 176 -32.39 -34.71 -19.75
N GLY A 177 -32.68 -34.26 -18.55
CA GLY A 177 -33.74 -34.60 -17.64
C GLY A 177 -33.49 -35.80 -16.74
N SER A 178 -33.52 -35.63 -15.43
CA SER A 178 -34.45 -36.32 -14.53
C SER A 178 -34.09 -36.20 -13.05
N LYS A 179 -35.12 -36.17 -12.26
CA LYS A 179 -35.27 -36.09 -10.80
C LYS A 179 -34.71 -37.32 -10.06
N ARG A 180 -34.30 -37.10 -8.79
CA ARG A 180 -34.60 -37.87 -7.57
C ARG A 180 -33.59 -37.53 -6.50
N GLU A 181 -33.97 -37.15 -5.40
CA GLU A 181 -34.72 -37.63 -4.22
C GLU A 181 -33.80 -37.56 -2.97
N GLU A 182 -34.35 -37.02 -1.93
CA GLU A 182 -33.83 -36.76 -0.57
C GLU A 182 -33.31 -38.01 0.15
N THR A 183 -32.35 -37.84 1.01
CA THR A 183 -32.35 -38.56 2.30
C THR A 183 -31.68 -37.68 3.39
N ARG A 184 -32.49 -37.31 4.38
CA ARG A 184 -32.11 -36.68 5.62
C ARG A 184 -31.19 -37.54 6.46
N ARG A 185 -30.10 -36.97 6.97
CA ARG A 185 -29.51 -37.39 8.23
C ARG A 185 -29.14 -36.14 9.06
N ARG A 186 -29.85 -36.01 10.14
CA ARG A 186 -29.68 -35.05 11.24
C ARG A 186 -28.42 -35.42 12.03
N LEU A 187 -27.44 -34.52 12.13
CA LEU A 187 -26.40 -34.60 13.14
C LEU A 187 -26.35 -33.25 13.88
N VAL A 188 -26.43 -33.33 15.18
CA VAL A 188 -26.41 -32.27 16.16
C VAL A 188 -25.10 -31.52 16.08
N GLN A 189 -25.17 -30.19 15.96
CA GLN A 189 -24.00 -29.27 16.03
C GLN A 189 -23.93 -28.60 17.42
N PRO A 190 -22.72 -28.40 17.96
CA PRO A 190 -22.54 -27.56 19.14
C PRO A 190 -22.61 -26.09 18.76
N GLU A 191 -23.26 -25.31 19.61
CA GLU A 191 -23.42 -23.86 19.50
C GLU A 191 -22.06 -23.14 19.36
N LYS A 192 -21.85 -22.49 18.24
CA LYS A 192 -20.81 -21.49 18.04
C LYS A 192 -21.45 -20.11 18.09
N SER A 193 -20.98 -19.28 19.00
CA SER A 193 -21.30 -17.87 19.08
C SER A 193 -21.17 -17.20 17.71
N SER A 194 -22.26 -16.71 17.17
CA SER A 194 -22.35 -16.05 15.86
C SER A 194 -21.59 -14.74 15.85
N PRO A 195 -20.70 -14.47 14.89
CA PRO A 195 -20.25 -13.10 14.64
C PRO A 195 -21.45 -12.28 14.19
N ARG A 196 -21.61 -11.06 14.74
CA ARG A 196 -22.60 -10.09 14.30
C ARG A 196 -22.42 -9.84 12.81
N VAL A 197 -23.28 -10.42 11.99
CA VAL A 197 -23.39 -10.12 10.56
C VAL A 197 -23.89 -8.69 10.44
N ILE A 198 -23.00 -7.79 10.09
CA ILE A 198 -23.37 -6.43 9.66
C ILE A 198 -24.14 -6.62 8.35
N LYS A 199 -25.48 -6.42 8.41
CA LYS A 199 -26.34 -6.50 7.22
C LYS A 199 -25.73 -5.63 6.13
N LYS A 200 -25.53 -6.18 4.92
CA LYS A 200 -25.22 -5.41 3.70
C LYS A 200 -26.22 -4.26 3.62
N ARG A 201 -25.79 -3.08 4.05
CA ARG A 201 -26.58 -1.86 3.87
C ARG A 201 -26.56 -1.56 2.38
N THR A 202 -27.73 -1.49 1.78
CA THR A 202 -27.99 -0.99 0.42
C THR A 202 -27.05 0.19 0.13
N LEU A 203 -26.42 0.19 -1.03
CA LEU A 203 -25.54 1.27 -1.51
C LEU A 203 -26.31 2.61 -1.46
N LEU A 204 -26.25 3.28 -0.33
CA LEU A 204 -26.72 4.65 -0.22
C LEU A 204 -25.79 5.51 -1.06
N ALA A 205 -26.36 6.49 -1.77
CA ALA A 205 -25.57 7.51 -2.46
C ALA A 205 -24.55 8.12 -1.47
N PRO A 206 -23.34 8.45 -1.94
CA PRO A 206 -22.38 9.15 -1.08
C PRO A 206 -23.02 10.41 -0.51
N PRO A 207 -22.81 10.74 0.78
CA PRO A 207 -23.25 12.02 1.33
C PRO A 207 -22.48 13.16 0.64
N ARG A 208 -22.93 14.40 0.81
CA ARG A 208 -22.05 15.54 0.51
C ARG A 208 -20.76 15.38 1.27
N ILE A 209 -19.62 15.54 0.61
CA ILE A 209 -18.28 15.42 1.21
C ILE A 209 -17.72 16.81 1.44
N ASP A 210 -17.25 17.06 2.66
CA ASP A 210 -16.62 18.32 3.07
C ASP A 210 -15.14 18.09 3.48
N ALA A 211 -14.67 16.83 3.57
CA ALA A 211 -13.27 16.48 3.79
C ALA A 211 -12.94 15.07 3.26
N VAL A 212 -11.73 14.88 2.77
CA VAL A 212 -11.15 13.58 2.43
C VAL A 212 -10.05 13.23 3.42
N ALA A 213 -10.03 11.99 3.92
CA ALA A 213 -8.97 11.46 4.76
C ALA A 213 -8.36 10.22 4.10
N ILE A 214 -7.05 10.20 3.90
CA ILE A 214 -6.30 9.15 3.19
C ILE A 214 -5.35 8.47 4.15
N GLY A 215 -5.37 7.13 4.19
CA GLY A 215 -4.41 6.31 4.92
C GLY A 215 -3.67 5.37 3.95
N ILE A 216 -2.34 5.41 3.98
CA ILE A 216 -1.48 4.68 3.05
C ILE A 216 -0.12 4.34 3.71
N SER A 217 0.56 3.29 3.25
CA SER A 217 1.82 2.82 3.84
C SER A 217 2.77 2.26 2.76
N THR A 218 3.16 1.00 2.84
CA THR A 218 4.10 0.34 1.91
C THR A 218 3.64 0.45 0.45
N GLY A 219 4.52 0.92 -0.43
CA GLY A 219 4.20 1.27 -1.82
C GLY A 219 3.39 2.56 -1.96
N GLY A 220 3.16 3.25 -0.82
CA GLY A 220 2.39 4.47 -0.75
C GLY A 220 3.01 5.65 -1.51
N PRO A 221 4.30 5.94 -1.34
CA PRO A 221 4.90 7.09 -2.01
C PRO A 221 4.68 7.06 -3.52
N ASN A 222 4.92 5.93 -4.19
CA ASN A 222 4.69 5.78 -5.62
C ASN A 222 3.20 5.91 -5.98
N ALA A 223 2.32 5.25 -5.21
CA ALA A 223 0.88 5.38 -5.42
C ALA A 223 0.39 6.83 -5.26
N LEU A 224 0.98 7.60 -4.35
CA LEU A 224 0.67 9.02 -4.18
C LEU A 224 1.19 9.88 -5.33
N LEU A 225 2.37 9.57 -5.88
CA LEU A 225 2.93 10.24 -7.07
C LEU A 225 2.05 10.02 -8.32
N ASP A 226 1.36 8.88 -8.40
CA ASP A 226 0.41 8.57 -9.47
C ASP A 226 -0.98 9.16 -9.22
N PHE A 227 -1.39 9.30 -7.95
CA PHE A 227 -2.76 9.64 -7.57
C PHE A 227 -2.97 11.14 -7.34
N ILE A 228 -2.16 11.80 -6.49
CA ILE A 228 -2.36 13.19 -6.05
C ILE A 228 -2.30 14.18 -7.23
N PRO A 229 -1.36 14.07 -8.20
CA PRO A 229 -1.31 14.98 -9.35
C PRO A 229 -2.54 14.94 -10.26
N LEU A 230 -3.31 13.85 -10.22
CA LEU A 230 -4.53 13.71 -11.02
C LEU A 230 -5.75 14.41 -10.41
N LEU A 231 -5.67 14.79 -9.13
CA LEU A 231 -6.71 15.59 -8.48
C LEU A 231 -6.73 17.00 -9.06
N LYS A 232 -7.92 17.57 -9.26
CA LYS A 232 -8.11 18.87 -9.90
C LYS A 232 -8.47 19.93 -8.86
N ARG A 233 -8.14 21.19 -9.14
CA ARG A 233 -8.63 22.36 -8.36
C ARG A 233 -10.15 22.47 -8.40
N GLY A 234 -10.68 23.14 -7.41
CA GLY A 234 -12.12 23.39 -7.30
C GLY A 234 -12.88 22.22 -6.66
N LEU A 235 -12.18 21.37 -5.90
CA LEU A 235 -12.83 20.45 -4.99
C LEU A 235 -13.49 21.21 -3.83
N GLY A 236 -12.90 22.34 -3.42
CA GLY A 236 -13.42 23.22 -2.37
C GLY A 236 -13.32 22.64 -0.96
N ILE A 237 -12.55 21.56 -0.78
CA ILE A 237 -12.43 20.82 0.47
C ILE A 237 -10.97 20.48 0.78
N PRO A 238 -10.59 20.30 2.06
CA PRO A 238 -9.28 19.82 2.46
C PRO A 238 -9.15 18.31 2.25
N ILE A 239 -7.90 17.87 2.05
CA ILE A 239 -7.49 16.46 1.99
C ILE A 239 -6.42 16.22 3.06
N PHE A 240 -6.66 15.30 3.97
CA PHE A 240 -5.74 14.91 5.03
C PHE A 240 -5.11 13.57 4.70
N LEU A 241 -3.80 13.47 4.78
CA LEU A 241 -3.03 12.31 4.35
C LEU A 241 -2.12 11.80 5.46
N VAL A 242 -2.26 10.54 5.82
CA VAL A 242 -1.27 9.78 6.59
C VAL A 242 -0.56 8.81 5.67
N GLN A 243 0.72 9.04 5.43
CA GLN A 243 1.68 8.09 4.90
C GLN A 243 2.56 7.61 6.05
N HIS A 244 2.63 6.29 6.27
CA HIS A 244 3.54 5.74 7.28
C HIS A 244 4.98 5.90 6.81
N MET A 245 5.63 6.96 7.26
CA MET A 245 7.03 7.26 7.00
C MET A 245 7.71 7.79 8.26
N PRO A 246 9.04 7.59 8.41
CA PRO A 246 9.80 8.18 9.51
C PRO A 246 9.76 9.72 9.47
N LYS A 247 10.15 10.32 10.59
CA LYS A 247 10.40 11.76 10.70
C LYS A 247 11.37 12.22 9.60
N HIS A 248 11.21 13.42 9.10
CA HIS A 248 11.99 14.07 8.04
C HIS A 248 11.73 13.56 6.60
N PHE A 249 11.00 12.48 6.37
CA PHE A 249 10.69 12.00 5.02
C PHE A 249 9.36 12.54 4.47
N THR A 250 8.46 12.96 5.34
CA THR A 250 7.14 13.43 4.96
C THR A 250 7.15 14.82 4.33
N ALA A 251 8.04 15.72 4.77
CA ALA A 251 8.20 17.05 4.17
C ALA A 251 8.72 16.97 2.72
N PRO A 252 9.82 16.26 2.40
CA PRO A 252 10.26 16.07 1.01
C PRO A 252 9.22 15.37 0.12
N LEU A 253 8.46 14.42 0.67
CA LEU A 253 7.36 13.79 -0.07
C LEU A 253 6.27 14.83 -0.41
N ALA A 254 5.88 15.65 0.56
CA ALA A 254 4.90 16.72 0.34
C ALA A 254 5.38 17.72 -0.72
N GLU A 255 6.65 18.13 -0.67
CA GLU A 255 7.27 19.01 -1.68
C GLU A 255 7.26 18.37 -3.08
N SER A 256 7.61 17.10 -3.19
CA SER A 256 7.59 16.37 -4.47
C SER A 256 6.18 16.30 -5.05
N LEU A 257 5.19 15.98 -4.22
CA LEU A 257 3.78 15.98 -4.61
C LEU A 257 3.29 17.37 -5.01
N ASN A 258 3.70 18.41 -4.27
CA ASN A 258 3.33 19.80 -4.57
C ASN A 258 3.84 20.28 -5.94
N LYS A 259 5.07 19.91 -6.29
CA LYS A 259 5.67 20.25 -7.61
C LYS A 259 4.92 19.66 -8.80
N ARG A 260 4.21 18.55 -8.59
CA ARG A 260 3.49 17.78 -9.62
C ARG A 260 1.98 18.02 -9.59
N SER A 261 1.46 18.61 -8.53
CA SER A 261 0.01 18.79 -8.29
C SER A 261 -0.44 20.22 -8.61
N VAL A 262 -1.70 20.34 -9.04
CA VAL A 262 -2.37 21.64 -9.15
C VAL A 262 -2.99 22.08 -7.82
N LEU A 263 -3.19 21.14 -6.87
CA LEU A 263 -3.55 21.45 -5.49
C LEU A 263 -2.30 21.89 -4.72
N SER A 264 -2.50 22.64 -3.64
CA SER A 264 -1.44 22.88 -2.67
C SER A 264 -1.19 21.60 -1.88
N VAL A 265 0.05 21.14 -1.79
CA VAL A 265 0.43 19.97 -0.97
C VAL A 265 1.54 20.41 -0.01
N LYS A 266 1.34 20.18 1.27
CA LYS A 266 2.32 20.56 2.30
C LYS A 266 2.34 19.56 3.46
N GLU A 267 3.45 19.48 4.17
CA GLU A 267 3.45 18.87 5.48
C GLU A 267 2.65 19.75 6.44
N ALA A 268 1.82 19.12 7.27
CA ALA A 268 0.93 19.83 8.19
C ALA A 268 1.69 20.49 9.34
N GLU A 269 1.26 21.66 9.76
CA GLU A 269 1.80 22.40 10.89
C GLU A 269 0.84 22.39 12.09
N HIS A 270 1.41 22.50 13.29
CA HIS A 270 0.59 22.54 14.51
C HIS A 270 -0.18 23.86 14.58
N ASP A 271 -1.44 23.79 14.99
CA ASP A 271 -2.39 24.93 15.11
C ASP A 271 -2.70 25.67 13.80
N GLU A 272 -2.47 24.98 12.66
CA GLU A 272 -2.75 25.52 11.33
C GLU A 272 -4.25 25.52 11.04
N ILE A 273 -4.76 26.66 10.49
CA ILE A 273 -6.14 26.78 9.99
C ILE A 273 -6.26 26.01 8.69
N ILE A 274 -7.31 25.20 8.60
CA ILE A 274 -7.55 24.32 7.47
C ILE A 274 -8.10 25.11 6.27
N ALA A 275 -7.38 25.06 5.15
CA ALA A 275 -7.76 25.69 3.89
C ALA A 275 -8.34 24.65 2.90
N PRO A 276 -9.30 25.04 2.04
CA PRO A 276 -9.78 24.20 0.95
C PRO A 276 -8.69 23.99 -0.11
N ASP A 277 -8.91 22.99 -1.00
CA ASP A 277 -8.00 22.63 -2.10
C ASP A 277 -6.53 22.41 -1.67
N THR A 278 -6.34 22.00 -0.41
CA THR A 278 -5.02 21.75 0.19
C THR A 278 -4.92 20.31 0.68
N VAL A 279 -3.81 19.65 0.35
CA VAL A 279 -3.43 18.32 0.86
C VAL A 279 -2.45 18.48 2.02
N TYR A 280 -2.86 18.09 3.20
CA TYR A 280 -2.06 18.11 4.42
C TYR A 280 -1.46 16.74 4.69
N VAL A 281 -0.15 16.62 4.58
CA VAL A 281 0.59 15.39 4.90
C VAL A 281 0.96 15.38 6.37
N ALA A 282 0.54 14.36 7.10
CA ALA A 282 0.89 14.22 8.50
C ALA A 282 2.41 14.06 8.70
N PRO A 283 3.07 14.86 9.57
CA PRO A 283 4.49 14.71 9.83
C PRO A 283 4.87 13.36 10.41
N GLY A 284 5.94 12.77 9.92
CA GLY A 284 6.51 11.55 10.51
C GLY A 284 6.87 11.74 11.98
N GLY A 285 6.53 10.77 12.81
CA GLY A 285 6.79 10.84 14.26
C GLY A 285 5.75 11.59 15.09
N LEU A 286 4.72 12.20 14.46
CA LEU A 286 3.60 12.87 15.14
C LEU A 286 2.27 12.33 14.63
N HIS A 287 1.24 12.33 15.49
CA HIS A 287 -0.14 12.15 15.04
C HIS A 287 -0.73 13.47 14.59
N MET A 288 -1.46 13.46 13.48
CA MET A 288 -2.28 14.58 13.00
C MET A 288 -3.73 14.36 13.39
N VAL A 289 -4.31 15.32 14.09
CA VAL A 289 -5.68 15.32 14.59
C VAL A 289 -6.38 16.58 14.10
N ILE A 290 -7.62 16.46 13.67
CA ILE A 290 -8.45 17.60 13.30
C ILE A 290 -9.27 18.01 14.52
N HIS A 291 -9.11 19.25 14.94
CA HIS A 291 -9.82 19.82 16.07
C HIS A 291 -10.75 20.94 15.59
N ARG A 292 -11.96 20.93 16.13
CA ARG A 292 -12.90 22.03 15.98
C ARG A 292 -12.91 22.83 17.27
N ASP A 293 -12.63 24.11 17.18
CA ASP A 293 -12.88 25.02 18.30
C ASP A 293 -14.40 25.10 18.52
N PHE A 294 -14.83 24.88 19.77
CA PHE A 294 -16.24 24.94 20.14
C PHE A 294 -16.74 26.35 20.45
N SER A 295 -15.91 27.38 20.30
CA SER A 295 -16.35 28.76 20.37
C SER A 295 -17.31 29.11 19.21
N PRO A 296 -18.23 30.08 19.37
CA PRO A 296 -19.09 30.51 18.30
C PRO A 296 -18.28 30.94 17.06
N GLY A 297 -18.46 30.25 15.92
CA GLY A 297 -17.67 30.49 14.72
C GLY A 297 -16.32 29.76 14.70
N GLY A 298 -16.08 28.83 15.61
CA GLY A 298 -14.82 28.13 15.78
C GLY A 298 -14.29 27.45 14.52
N GLU A 299 -13.05 27.79 14.21
CA GLU A 299 -12.34 27.29 13.03
C GLU A 299 -11.89 25.85 13.22
N LEU A 300 -11.73 25.14 12.12
CA LEU A 300 -11.09 23.83 12.10
C LEU A 300 -9.58 24.03 12.00
N ARG A 301 -8.85 23.36 12.89
CA ARG A 301 -7.39 23.44 12.99
C ARG A 301 -6.77 22.06 13.00
N ILE A 302 -5.53 21.99 12.56
CA ILE A 302 -4.68 20.81 12.68
C ILE A 302 -3.96 20.84 14.01
N VAL A 303 -4.08 19.76 14.78
CA VAL A 303 -3.33 19.55 16.02
C VAL A 303 -2.37 18.39 15.83
N LEU A 304 -1.08 18.65 16.02
CA LEU A 304 -0.05 17.62 16.03
C LEU A 304 0.29 17.25 17.47
N ASN A 305 0.45 15.95 17.72
CA ASN A 305 0.82 15.44 19.05
C ASN A 305 1.74 14.21 18.96
N ASP A 306 2.47 13.94 20.03
CA ASP A 306 3.41 12.85 20.18
C ASP A 306 2.88 11.69 21.02
N ASN A 307 1.55 11.55 21.14
CA ASN A 307 0.92 10.44 21.84
C ASN A 307 1.48 9.09 21.38
N PRO A 308 1.41 8.04 22.20
CA PRO A 308 1.94 6.73 21.87
C PRO A 308 1.49 6.22 20.49
N PRO A 309 2.35 5.52 19.75
CA PRO A 309 2.00 4.96 18.44
C PRO A 309 0.75 4.06 18.53
N VAL A 310 -0.15 4.22 17.56
CA VAL A 310 -1.33 3.37 17.37
C VAL A 310 -1.03 2.38 16.24
N ASN A 311 -1.31 1.10 16.43
CA ASN A 311 -0.93 0.01 15.50
C ASN A 311 0.57 0.00 15.16
N SER A 312 1.43 0.41 16.10
CA SER A 312 2.86 0.64 15.92
C SER A 312 3.21 1.75 14.93
N CYS A 313 2.27 2.59 14.54
CA CYS A 313 2.44 3.71 13.58
C CYS A 313 2.26 5.06 14.26
N ARG A 314 3.10 6.01 13.91
CA ARG A 314 2.99 7.43 14.20
C ARG A 314 3.66 8.23 13.08
N PRO A 315 2.83 8.87 12.19
CA PRO A 315 1.36 9.05 12.27
C PRO A 315 0.58 7.76 12.09
N SER A 316 -0.69 7.75 12.58
CA SER A 316 -1.65 6.65 12.39
C SER A 316 -2.88 7.13 11.62
N ALA A 317 -3.32 6.34 10.64
CA ALA A 317 -4.53 6.59 9.88
C ALA A 317 -5.79 6.43 10.75
N ASP A 318 -5.81 5.51 11.74
CA ASP A 318 -6.92 5.38 12.68
C ASP A 318 -7.13 6.67 13.47
N VAL A 319 -6.04 7.28 13.98
CA VAL A 319 -6.10 8.54 14.74
C VAL A 319 -6.63 9.68 13.89
N LEU A 320 -6.11 9.81 12.64
CA LEU A 320 -6.59 10.82 11.70
C LEU A 320 -8.07 10.64 11.38
N PHE A 321 -8.46 9.46 10.92
CA PHE A 321 -9.84 9.20 10.47
C PHE A 321 -10.85 9.42 11.57
N SER A 322 -10.57 8.93 12.80
CA SER A 322 -11.42 9.15 13.96
C SER A 322 -11.59 10.64 14.30
N SER A 323 -10.53 11.44 14.15
CA SER A 323 -10.59 12.89 14.40
C SER A 323 -11.38 13.64 13.31
N VAL A 324 -11.17 13.27 12.03
CA VAL A 324 -11.89 13.85 10.90
C VAL A 324 -13.39 13.49 10.99
N ALA A 325 -13.72 12.25 11.37
CA ALA A 325 -15.11 11.83 11.59
C ALA A 325 -15.80 12.67 12.67
N ARG A 326 -15.11 12.96 13.78
CA ARG A 326 -15.66 13.84 14.84
C ARG A 326 -15.82 15.29 14.36
N ALA A 327 -14.88 15.80 13.55
CA ALA A 327 -14.88 17.20 13.11
C ALA A 327 -15.92 17.48 12.01
N TYR A 328 -16.11 16.55 11.06
CA TYR A 328 -16.92 16.74 9.88
C TYR A 328 -18.21 15.87 9.86
N GLY A 329 -18.37 14.95 10.84
CA GLY A 329 -19.54 14.06 10.92
C GLY A 329 -19.67 13.17 9.68
N ARG A 330 -20.87 13.14 9.11
CA ARG A 330 -21.17 12.31 7.90
C ARG A 330 -20.54 12.79 6.60
N HIS A 331 -19.90 13.95 6.60
CA HIS A 331 -19.38 14.60 5.41
C HIS A 331 -17.93 14.22 5.08
N VAL A 332 -17.52 13.02 5.45
CA VAL A 332 -16.15 12.51 5.29
C VAL A 332 -16.09 11.38 4.26
N LEU A 333 -15.09 11.46 3.37
CA LEU A 333 -14.64 10.36 2.55
C LEU A 333 -13.32 9.80 3.12
N ALA A 334 -13.34 8.59 3.62
CA ALA A 334 -12.13 7.84 3.96
C ALA A 334 -11.62 7.06 2.75
N VAL A 335 -10.33 7.13 2.46
CA VAL A 335 -9.64 6.42 1.39
C VAL A 335 -8.52 5.59 1.99
N VAL A 336 -8.63 4.26 1.91
CA VAL A 336 -7.61 3.35 2.43
C VAL A 336 -6.88 2.71 1.26
N MET A 337 -5.59 3.00 1.16
CA MET A 337 -4.75 2.58 0.05
C MET A 337 -3.71 1.54 0.49
N THR A 338 -2.88 1.12 -0.48
CA THR A 338 -1.84 0.11 -0.27
C THR A 338 -1.06 0.32 1.03
N GLY A 339 -0.82 -0.77 1.75
CA GLY A 339 -0.10 -0.73 3.00
C GLY A 339 -0.20 -2.02 3.80
N MET A 340 0.76 -2.23 4.69
CA MET A 340 0.80 -3.39 5.58
C MET A 340 -0.05 -3.17 6.83
N GLY A 341 -0.63 -4.24 7.35
CA GLY A 341 -1.37 -4.25 8.62
C GLY A 341 -2.81 -3.80 8.47
N GLY A 342 -3.39 -3.24 9.53
CA GLY A 342 -4.80 -2.88 9.61
C GLY A 342 -5.04 -1.45 10.12
N ASP A 343 -4.02 -0.60 10.13
CA ASP A 343 -4.20 0.81 10.49
C ASP A 343 -5.15 1.50 9.51
N GLY A 344 -6.00 2.38 10.02
CA GLY A 344 -7.09 3.00 9.27
C GLY A 344 -8.40 2.21 9.30
N MET A 345 -8.42 0.92 9.72
CA MET A 345 -9.65 0.12 9.75
C MET A 345 -10.63 0.64 10.82
N ARG A 346 -10.14 0.92 12.03
CA ARG A 346 -10.99 1.42 13.12
C ARG A 346 -11.50 2.82 12.83
N GLY A 347 -10.61 3.72 12.43
CA GLY A 347 -10.98 5.08 12.09
C GLY A 347 -11.90 5.18 10.87
N ALA A 348 -11.73 4.32 9.85
CA ALA A 348 -12.70 4.20 8.75
C ALA A 348 -14.05 3.66 9.25
N GLY A 349 -14.06 2.79 10.27
CA GLY A 349 -15.26 2.37 10.99
C GLY A 349 -15.98 3.54 11.60
N ASP A 350 -15.27 4.43 12.33
CA ASP A 350 -15.83 5.64 12.92
C ASP A 350 -16.45 6.57 11.86
N VAL A 351 -15.78 6.73 10.69
CA VAL A 351 -16.32 7.47 9.56
C VAL A 351 -17.62 6.85 9.06
N ARG A 352 -17.68 5.52 8.94
CA ARG A 352 -18.86 4.80 8.48
C ARG A 352 -20.01 4.86 9.50
N GLU A 353 -19.73 4.73 10.78
CA GLU A 353 -20.70 4.86 11.87
C GLU A 353 -21.27 6.28 11.93
N GLY A 354 -20.43 7.30 11.67
CA GLY A 354 -20.84 8.69 11.54
C GLY A 354 -21.67 8.99 10.28
N GLY A 355 -21.89 8.01 9.40
CA GLY A 355 -22.65 8.15 8.14
C GLY A 355 -21.82 8.60 6.96
N GLY A 356 -20.49 8.67 7.07
CA GLY A 356 -19.56 8.97 6.00
C GLY A 356 -19.37 7.82 5.01
N TYR A 357 -18.48 8.01 4.05
CA TYR A 357 -18.21 7.07 2.98
C TYR A 357 -16.77 6.56 3.05
N CYS A 358 -16.53 5.30 2.72
CA CYS A 358 -15.20 4.71 2.70
C CYS A 358 -14.95 3.97 1.39
N ILE A 359 -13.82 4.22 0.75
CA ILE A 359 -13.34 3.45 -0.39
C ILE A 359 -11.97 2.87 -0.09
N SER A 360 -11.67 1.75 -0.72
CA SER A 360 -10.37 1.08 -0.58
C SER A 360 -9.74 0.78 -1.93
N GLN A 361 -8.42 0.77 -1.99
CA GLN A 361 -7.71 0.36 -3.20
C GLN A 361 -7.92 -1.13 -3.48
N SER A 362 -8.07 -1.49 -4.76
CA SER A 362 -8.25 -2.88 -5.19
C SER A 362 -6.96 -3.70 -5.02
N GLU A 363 -7.11 -5.00 -4.78
CA GLU A 363 -6.00 -5.93 -4.51
C GLU A 363 -4.99 -5.99 -5.66
N ASP A 364 -5.49 -5.99 -6.89
CA ASP A 364 -4.69 -6.11 -8.12
C ASP A 364 -3.77 -4.91 -8.37
N THR A 365 -4.07 -3.74 -7.79
CA THR A 365 -3.25 -2.53 -7.92
C THR A 365 -2.48 -2.18 -6.64
N CYS A 366 -2.71 -2.90 -5.53
CA CYS A 366 -1.95 -2.71 -4.31
C CYS A 366 -0.54 -3.28 -4.41
N VAL A 367 0.46 -2.54 -3.94
CA VAL A 367 1.79 -3.09 -3.64
C VAL A 367 1.66 -4.09 -2.49
N VAL A 368 0.96 -3.71 -1.42
CA VAL A 368 0.63 -4.59 -0.28
C VAL A 368 -0.85 -4.46 0.05
N TYR A 369 -1.61 -5.54 -0.14
CA TYR A 369 -3.03 -5.60 0.17
C TYR A 369 -3.26 -5.99 1.64
N GLY A 370 -2.86 -5.11 2.56
CA GLY A 370 -3.04 -5.29 4.00
C GLY A 370 -4.09 -4.32 4.56
N MET A 371 -3.81 -3.02 4.57
CA MET A 371 -4.74 -1.97 5.02
C MET A 371 -6.07 -2.00 4.24
N PRO A 372 -6.09 -2.05 2.89
CA PRO A 372 -7.34 -2.21 2.14
C PRO A 372 -8.08 -3.50 2.45
N LYS A 373 -7.36 -4.61 2.61
CA LYS A 373 -7.94 -5.89 3.00
C LYS A 373 -8.66 -5.81 4.34
N ALA A 374 -8.05 -5.17 5.32
CA ALA A 374 -8.64 -5.04 6.66
C ALA A 374 -10.00 -4.34 6.63
N VAL A 375 -10.15 -3.22 5.90
CA VAL A 375 -11.42 -2.50 5.78
C VAL A 375 -12.44 -3.28 4.93
N ASN A 376 -11.99 -4.05 3.94
CA ASN A 376 -12.87 -4.88 3.11
C ASN A 376 -13.40 -6.09 3.89
N ASP A 377 -12.54 -6.81 4.60
CA ASP A 377 -12.91 -7.97 5.41
C ASP A 377 -13.86 -7.57 6.57
N ALA A 378 -13.68 -6.35 7.11
CA ALA A 378 -14.58 -5.78 8.12
C ALA A 378 -15.91 -5.26 7.54
N GLY A 379 -16.10 -5.24 6.23
CA GLY A 379 -17.30 -4.73 5.57
C GLY A 379 -17.49 -3.21 5.70
N ILE A 380 -16.40 -2.47 5.96
CA ILE A 380 -16.38 -1.01 6.16
C ILE A 380 -16.33 -0.30 4.79
N SER A 381 -15.56 -0.81 3.84
CA SER A 381 -15.43 -0.23 2.52
C SER A 381 -16.75 -0.28 1.75
N ASN A 382 -17.17 0.83 1.17
CA ASN A 382 -18.33 0.90 0.28
C ASN A 382 -17.99 0.42 -1.12
N GLU A 383 -16.78 0.73 -1.57
CA GLU A 383 -16.29 0.43 -2.91
C GLU A 383 -14.81 0.06 -2.87
N THR A 384 -14.44 -0.85 -3.75
CA THR A 384 -13.03 -1.16 -4.05
C THR A 384 -12.69 -0.56 -5.41
N VAL A 385 -11.60 0.23 -5.49
CA VAL A 385 -11.25 1.06 -6.65
C VAL A 385 -9.79 0.80 -7.06
N PRO A 386 -9.50 0.52 -8.33
CA PRO A 386 -8.13 0.44 -8.84
C PRO A 386 -7.39 1.78 -8.72
N LEU A 387 -6.07 1.74 -8.58
CA LEU A 387 -5.24 2.94 -8.37
C LEU A 387 -5.42 3.97 -9.51
N ASP A 388 -5.42 3.52 -10.75
CA ASP A 388 -5.58 4.34 -11.95
C ASP A 388 -6.95 5.04 -12.05
N GLN A 389 -7.95 4.53 -11.33
CA GLN A 389 -9.30 5.11 -11.26
C GLN A 389 -9.55 5.90 -9.96
N MET A 390 -8.63 5.80 -8.99
CA MET A 390 -8.83 6.35 -7.65
C MET A 390 -9.09 7.86 -7.67
N ALA A 391 -8.32 8.64 -8.43
CA ALA A 391 -8.48 10.08 -8.50
C ALA A 391 -9.84 10.48 -9.09
N LEU A 392 -10.23 9.85 -10.20
CA LEU A 392 -11.55 10.10 -10.82
C LEU A 392 -12.69 9.76 -9.86
N ARG A 393 -12.57 8.63 -9.14
CA ARG A 393 -13.61 8.20 -8.21
C ARG A 393 -13.73 9.13 -7.00
N VAL A 394 -12.60 9.55 -6.40
CA VAL A 394 -12.58 10.53 -5.30
C VAL A 394 -13.24 11.84 -5.75
N MET A 395 -12.86 12.38 -6.90
CA MET A 395 -13.46 13.61 -7.43
C MET A 395 -14.97 13.45 -7.72
N GLY A 396 -15.36 12.32 -8.28
CA GLY A 396 -16.78 12.02 -8.55
C GLY A 396 -17.60 11.94 -7.25
N ILE A 397 -17.08 11.26 -6.21
CA ILE A 397 -17.76 11.19 -4.91
C ILE A 397 -17.90 12.58 -4.27
N VAL A 398 -16.82 13.39 -4.29
CA VAL A 398 -16.85 14.77 -3.77
C VAL A 398 -17.87 15.63 -4.46
N ARG A 399 -18.06 15.45 -5.77
CA ARG A 399 -19.09 16.15 -6.57
C ARG A 399 -20.49 15.56 -6.45
N GLY A 400 -20.67 14.49 -5.69
CA GLY A 400 -21.96 13.81 -5.51
C GLY A 400 -22.36 12.87 -6.65
N GLU A 401 -21.42 12.50 -7.51
CA GLU A 401 -21.67 11.57 -8.63
C GLU A 401 -21.87 10.14 -8.10
N ARG A 402 -22.96 9.51 -8.54
CA ARG A 402 -23.19 8.08 -8.27
C ARG A 402 -22.34 7.22 -9.21
N ARG A 403 -21.92 6.03 -8.76
CA ARG A 403 -21.38 5.03 -9.67
C ARG A 403 -22.53 4.57 -10.58
N GLU A 404 -22.43 4.85 -11.87
CA GLU A 404 -23.27 4.17 -12.84
C GLU A 404 -22.88 2.68 -12.77
N GLY A 405 -23.87 1.83 -12.48
CA GLY A 405 -23.66 0.38 -12.42
C GLY A 405 -23.22 -0.14 -13.80
N PRO A 406 -22.53 -1.31 -13.86
CA PRO A 406 -22.22 -1.94 -15.12
C PRO A 406 -23.45 -2.38 -15.87
#